data_c922fc6d27e1d6e5d7b9c10876d4c857
#
_entry.id   c922fc6d27e1d6e5d7b9c10876d4c857
#
_cell.length_a   1.000
_cell.length_b   1.000
_cell.length_c   1.000
_cell.angle_alpha   90.00
_cell.angle_beta   90.00
_cell.angle_gamma   90.00
#
_symmetry.space_group_name_H-M   'P 1'
#
loop_
_entity.id
_entity.type
_entity.pdbx_description
1 polymer ?
#
loop_
_entity_poly.entity_id
_entity_poly.type
_entity_poly.pdbx_seq_one_letter_code
_entity_poly.pdbx_strand_id
1 'polypeptide(L)'
;MLANLHQLPTAIADLLRAFPYDFLYGNIAADTSMAKKYAPVGRHCHAWHVGQEILDLAPTDPLRAFGHGYLAHLAADSVAHNFFVPRQLVLTSSTAALGHSYWESRFETHLGTAYPAEAKQLILQDHAVSDAHLDAIISPTLFSVHTSRRLFRGMVRLTESQSWQWAFQLMLENSRWDLPDADVERHMAVAFEYVMEALGDRDAAARRLDPAGHQALLLAKRMRRQALHEGAGHEPERLEATAEQHFGLPTPALAYWKESQAQRPWRDRSGG
;
A
#
# COMPACT_ATOMS: atom_id res chain seq x y z
N MET A 1 4.53 -12.14 4.40
CA MET A 1 5.97 -11.85 4.46
C MET A 1 6.64 -12.49 5.69
N LEU A 2 6.21 -12.27 6.93
CA LEU A 2 6.86 -12.85 8.14
C LEU A 2 7.01 -14.39 8.09
N ALA A 3 6.09 -15.09 7.47
CA ALA A 3 6.21 -16.54 7.26
C ALA A 3 7.31 -16.95 6.25
N ASN A 4 7.82 -16.01 5.48
CA ASN A 4 8.82 -16.24 4.42
C ASN A 4 10.19 -15.60 4.73
N LEU A 5 10.48 -15.31 5.99
CA LEU A 5 11.75 -14.69 6.42
C LEU A 5 12.99 -15.50 6.03
N HIS A 6 12.87 -16.82 5.89
CA HIS A 6 13.95 -17.72 5.48
C HIS A 6 14.51 -17.40 4.07
N GLN A 7 13.77 -16.66 3.25
CA GLN A 7 14.16 -16.24 1.91
C GLN A 7 14.95 -14.91 1.89
N LEU A 8 15.03 -14.23 3.03
CA LEU A 8 15.78 -12.98 3.18
C LEU A 8 17.23 -13.26 3.65
N PRO A 9 18.15 -12.30 3.46
CA PRO A 9 19.46 -12.36 4.10
C PRO A 9 19.34 -12.60 5.61
N THR A 10 20.16 -13.51 6.16
CA THR A 10 20.04 -13.99 7.53
C THR A 10 19.93 -12.86 8.56
N ALA A 11 20.76 -11.83 8.44
CA ALA A 11 20.75 -10.69 9.37
C ALA A 11 19.40 -9.97 9.41
N ILE A 12 18.75 -9.80 8.24
CA ILE A 12 17.43 -9.17 8.15
C ILE A 12 16.37 -10.13 8.68
N ALA A 13 16.43 -11.41 8.28
CA ALA A 13 15.50 -12.43 8.77
C ALA A 13 15.50 -12.54 10.29
N ASP A 14 16.66 -12.53 10.92
CA ASP A 14 16.80 -12.61 12.38
C ASP A 14 16.31 -11.35 13.08
N LEU A 15 16.61 -10.18 12.52
CA LEU A 15 16.08 -8.89 13.02
C LEU A 15 14.55 -8.88 13.01
N LEU A 16 13.92 -9.21 11.88
CA LEU A 16 12.47 -9.16 11.74
C LEU A 16 11.76 -10.26 12.54
N ARG A 17 12.44 -11.38 12.79
CA ARG A 17 11.94 -12.44 13.69
C ARG A 17 11.97 -12.00 15.15
N ALA A 18 13.00 -11.24 15.54
CA ALA A 18 13.14 -10.72 16.90
C ALA A 18 12.17 -9.56 17.19
N PHE A 19 11.86 -8.72 16.19
CA PHE A 19 11.06 -7.50 16.34
C PHE A 19 9.90 -7.43 15.32
N PRO A 20 8.99 -8.43 15.28
CA PRO A 20 7.95 -8.51 14.25
C PRO A 20 6.91 -7.39 14.38
N TYR A 21 6.60 -6.94 15.59
CA TYR A 21 5.60 -5.87 15.82
C TYR A 21 6.12 -4.50 15.36
N ASP A 22 7.40 -4.20 15.59
CA ASP A 22 8.02 -2.98 15.09
C ASP A 22 8.04 -2.97 13.55
N PHE A 23 8.39 -4.09 12.93
CA PHE A 23 8.31 -4.25 11.49
C PHE A 23 6.88 -4.03 10.96
N LEU A 24 5.88 -4.67 11.58
CA LEU A 24 4.47 -4.50 11.16
C LEU A 24 3.98 -3.06 11.35
N TYR A 25 4.38 -2.40 12.44
CA TYR A 25 4.04 -0.99 12.63
C TYR A 25 4.70 -0.09 11.60
N GLY A 26 5.95 -0.37 11.23
CA GLY A 26 6.64 0.32 10.14
C GLY A 26 5.87 0.28 8.83
N ASN A 27 5.24 -0.86 8.50
CA ASN A 27 4.40 -1.00 7.30
C ASN A 27 3.15 -0.09 7.30
N ILE A 28 2.72 0.40 8.45
CA ILE A 28 1.53 1.26 8.56
C ILE A 28 1.94 2.73 8.73
N ALA A 29 3.13 2.97 9.24
CA ALA A 29 3.55 4.28 9.70
C ALA A 29 3.58 5.35 8.61
N ALA A 30 3.87 4.99 7.35
CA ALA A 30 3.86 5.93 6.22
C ALA A 30 2.47 6.55 5.99
N ASP A 31 1.40 5.82 6.32
CA ASP A 31 0.02 6.26 6.14
C ASP A 31 -0.53 7.08 7.31
N THR A 32 0.19 7.14 8.42
CA THR A 32 -0.21 7.96 9.57
C THR A 32 -0.12 9.47 9.31
N SER A 33 0.63 9.89 8.27
CA SER A 33 0.76 11.30 7.86
C SER A 33 -0.46 11.77 7.07
N MET A 34 -1.18 12.75 7.62
CA MET A 34 -2.35 13.36 6.98
C MET A 34 -1.95 14.54 6.08
N ALA A 35 -2.78 14.82 5.07
CA ALA A 35 -2.58 15.95 4.16
C ALA A 35 -1.22 15.91 3.40
N LYS A 36 -0.78 14.72 2.99
CA LYS A 36 0.51 14.41 2.35
C LYS A 36 0.88 15.35 1.18
N LYS A 37 -0.11 15.82 0.42
CA LYS A 37 0.08 16.77 -0.71
C LYS A 37 0.71 18.11 -0.33
N TYR A 38 0.74 18.45 0.95
CA TYR A 38 1.34 19.66 1.48
C TYR A 38 2.70 19.43 2.14
N ALA A 39 3.26 18.23 1.99
CA ALA A 39 4.62 17.95 2.44
C ALA A 39 5.62 18.87 1.71
N PRO A 40 6.67 19.35 2.39
CA PRO A 40 7.74 20.08 1.73
C PRO A 40 8.35 19.28 0.57
N VAL A 41 8.84 20.02 -0.44
CA VAL A 41 9.50 19.41 -1.60
C VAL A 41 10.64 18.49 -1.14
N GLY A 42 10.65 17.25 -1.63
CA GLY A 42 11.65 16.25 -1.26
C GLY A 42 11.47 15.62 0.13
N ARG A 43 10.37 15.91 0.85
CA ARG A 43 10.12 15.35 2.21
C ARG A 43 8.78 14.63 2.31
N HIS A 44 8.31 14.11 1.19
CA HIS A 44 7.07 13.32 1.16
C HIS A 44 7.27 11.98 1.90
N CYS A 45 6.34 11.62 2.77
CA CYS A 45 6.44 10.37 3.54
C CYS A 45 6.53 9.11 2.65
N HIS A 46 5.98 9.13 1.44
CA HIS A 46 6.11 8.04 0.46
C HIS A 46 7.29 8.28 -0.51
N ALA A 47 8.42 8.76 -0.03
CA ALA A 47 9.64 8.86 -0.83
C ALA A 47 10.71 7.87 -0.33
N TRP A 48 11.36 7.17 -1.25
CA TRP A 48 12.38 6.15 -0.92
C TRP A 48 13.48 6.68 -0.02
N HIS A 49 13.99 7.90 -0.31
CA HIS A 49 15.06 8.48 0.50
C HIS A 49 14.62 8.79 1.93
N VAL A 50 13.33 9.13 2.14
CA VAL A 50 12.79 9.34 3.49
C VAL A 50 12.69 8.01 4.23
N GLY A 51 12.19 6.96 3.59
CA GLY A 51 12.18 5.62 4.17
C GLY A 51 13.59 5.09 4.48
N GLN A 52 14.56 5.36 3.60
CA GLN A 52 15.95 4.99 3.83
C GLN A 52 16.58 5.79 4.99
N GLU A 53 16.29 7.08 5.12
CA GLU A 53 16.73 7.93 6.22
C GLU A 53 16.19 7.41 7.57
N ILE A 54 14.93 6.96 7.61
CA ILE A 54 14.32 6.34 8.80
C ILE A 54 15.12 5.09 9.23
N LEU A 55 15.52 4.25 8.27
CA LEU A 55 16.30 3.05 8.55
C LEU A 55 17.75 3.40 8.96
N ASP A 56 18.40 4.29 8.21
CA ASP A 56 19.82 4.61 8.41
C ASP A 56 20.06 5.35 9.73
N LEU A 57 19.10 6.14 10.21
CA LEU A 57 19.18 6.83 11.50
C LEU A 57 18.63 6.02 12.68
N ALA A 58 18.21 4.76 12.48
CA ALA A 58 17.68 3.91 13.54
C ALA A 58 18.77 3.45 14.50
N PRO A 59 18.78 3.91 15.77
CA PRO A 59 19.86 3.61 16.72
C PRO A 59 19.76 2.23 17.37
N THR A 60 18.58 1.57 17.28
CA THR A 60 18.30 0.29 17.93
C THR A 60 17.69 -0.71 16.98
N ASP A 61 17.80 -1.99 17.28
CA ASP A 61 17.25 -3.05 16.45
C ASP A 61 15.73 -3.00 16.29
N PRO A 62 14.90 -2.69 17.31
CA PRO A 62 13.47 -2.45 17.09
C PRO A 62 13.19 -1.34 16.06
N LEU A 63 13.93 -0.22 16.14
CA LEU A 63 13.79 0.87 15.17
C LEU A 63 14.32 0.52 13.77
N ARG A 64 15.33 -0.34 13.68
CA ARG A 64 15.77 -0.91 12.38
C ARG A 64 14.68 -1.79 11.77
N ALA A 65 14.06 -2.65 12.58
CA ALA A 65 12.93 -3.47 12.13
C ALA A 65 11.76 -2.58 11.67
N PHE A 66 11.45 -1.51 12.39
CA PHE A 66 10.49 -0.48 11.98
C PHE A 66 10.85 0.16 10.64
N GLY A 67 12.11 0.57 10.44
CA GLY A 67 12.60 1.14 9.18
C GLY A 67 12.47 0.17 8.01
N HIS A 68 12.77 -1.11 8.20
CA HIS A 68 12.53 -2.14 7.19
C HIS A 68 11.03 -2.29 6.88
N GLY A 69 10.16 -2.22 7.88
CA GLY A 69 8.71 -2.20 7.67
C GLY A 69 8.27 -1.02 6.81
N TYR A 70 8.81 0.16 7.08
CA TYR A 70 8.53 1.35 6.29
C TYR A 70 8.94 1.19 4.82
N LEU A 71 10.14 0.63 4.55
CA LEU A 71 10.60 0.35 3.19
C LEU A 71 9.76 -0.73 2.50
N ALA A 72 9.28 -1.74 3.24
CA ALA A 72 8.37 -2.75 2.72
C ALA A 72 7.03 -2.16 2.26
N HIS A 73 6.47 -1.21 3.04
CA HIS A 73 5.30 -0.45 2.64
C HIS A 73 5.53 0.31 1.33
N LEU A 74 6.63 1.07 1.22
CA LEU A 74 6.95 1.81 -0.01
C LEU A 74 7.10 0.89 -1.23
N ALA A 75 7.62 -0.31 -1.05
CA ALA A 75 7.74 -1.30 -2.11
C ALA A 75 6.36 -1.80 -2.59
N ALA A 76 5.45 -2.09 -1.66
CA ALA A 76 4.08 -2.48 -1.99
C ALA A 76 3.32 -1.34 -2.68
N ASP A 77 3.45 -0.12 -2.17
CA ASP A 77 2.85 1.09 -2.74
C ASP A 77 3.35 1.39 -4.15
N SER A 78 4.62 1.06 -4.45
CA SER A 78 5.14 1.20 -5.81
C SER A 78 4.32 0.40 -6.82
N VAL A 79 3.80 -0.76 -6.45
CA VAL A 79 2.91 -1.55 -7.32
C VAL A 79 1.49 -0.98 -7.32
N ALA A 80 0.94 -0.68 -6.16
CA ALA A 80 -0.41 -0.15 -6.03
C ALA A 80 -0.59 1.15 -6.82
N HIS A 81 0.33 2.10 -6.68
CA HIS A 81 0.19 3.45 -7.21
C HIS A 81 0.73 3.66 -8.63
N ASN A 82 1.53 2.73 -9.16
CA ASN A 82 2.00 2.82 -10.55
C ASN A 82 1.24 1.89 -11.50
N PHE A 83 0.62 0.82 -11.00
CA PHE A 83 -0.05 -0.17 -11.84
C PHE A 83 -1.52 -0.36 -11.47
N PHE A 84 -1.84 -0.77 -10.23
CA PHE A 84 -3.19 -1.12 -9.85
C PHE A 84 -4.16 0.07 -9.88
N VAL A 85 -3.95 1.07 -9.03
CA VAL A 85 -4.87 2.20 -8.90
C VAL A 85 -5.00 3.00 -10.21
N PRO A 86 -3.91 3.36 -10.91
CA PRO A 86 -4.00 4.07 -12.19
C PRO A 86 -4.78 3.29 -13.25
N ARG A 87 -4.56 1.98 -13.35
CA ARG A 87 -5.29 1.09 -14.26
C ARG A 87 -6.79 1.15 -13.96
N GLN A 88 -7.17 0.98 -12.71
CA GLN A 88 -8.57 1.03 -12.29
C GLN A 88 -9.22 2.40 -12.53
N LEU A 89 -8.48 3.48 -12.35
CA LEU A 89 -8.97 4.84 -12.65
C LEU A 89 -9.26 5.06 -14.15
N VAL A 90 -8.50 4.43 -15.05
CA VAL A 90 -8.76 4.48 -16.49
C VAL A 90 -10.00 3.64 -16.85
N LEU A 91 -10.08 2.42 -16.32
CA LEU A 91 -11.16 1.49 -16.62
C LEU A 91 -12.53 1.99 -16.14
N THR A 92 -12.57 2.74 -15.07
CA THR A 92 -13.82 3.11 -14.40
C THR A 92 -14.15 4.58 -14.57
N SER A 93 -15.43 4.90 -14.46
CA SER A 93 -15.92 6.29 -14.50
C SER A 93 -15.74 7.01 -13.16
N SER A 94 -15.06 6.39 -12.19
CA SER A 94 -14.82 6.98 -10.89
C SER A 94 -14.04 8.28 -11.02
N THR A 95 -14.64 9.38 -10.59
CA THR A 95 -13.99 10.68 -10.60
C THR A 95 -13.15 10.88 -9.35
N ALA A 96 -11.99 11.21 -9.58
CA ALA A 96 -10.93 11.95 -8.91
C ALA A 96 -10.79 11.91 -7.38
N ALA A 97 -11.81 12.14 -6.57
CA ALA A 97 -11.60 12.38 -5.13
C ALA A 97 -11.69 11.10 -4.26
N LEU A 98 -12.53 10.16 -4.65
CA LEU A 98 -12.75 8.93 -3.88
C LEU A 98 -12.29 7.66 -4.61
N GLY A 99 -11.97 7.75 -5.90
CA GLY A 99 -11.63 6.58 -6.71
C GLY A 99 -10.36 5.87 -6.23
N HIS A 100 -9.37 6.60 -5.78
CA HIS A 100 -8.14 6.04 -5.23
C HIS A 100 -8.45 5.18 -3.99
N SER A 101 -8.96 5.78 -2.93
CA SER A 101 -9.30 5.07 -1.69
C SER A 101 -10.37 3.99 -1.88
N TYR A 102 -11.29 4.18 -2.83
CA TYR A 102 -12.26 3.15 -3.18
C TYR A 102 -11.58 1.88 -3.70
N TRP A 103 -10.61 2.01 -4.62
CA TRP A 103 -9.95 0.85 -5.19
C TRP A 103 -9.00 0.16 -4.21
N GLU A 104 -8.33 0.92 -3.35
CA GLU A 104 -7.54 0.34 -2.23
C GLU A 104 -8.45 -0.46 -1.31
N SER A 105 -9.57 0.10 -0.88
CA SER A 105 -10.53 -0.60 -0.04
C SER A 105 -11.15 -1.82 -0.73
N ARG A 106 -11.44 -1.74 -2.05
CA ARG A 106 -11.90 -2.90 -2.84
C ARG A 106 -10.85 -4.02 -2.84
N PHE A 107 -9.59 -3.68 -3.00
CA PHE A 107 -8.50 -4.64 -2.93
C PHE A 107 -8.43 -5.32 -1.56
N GLU A 108 -8.52 -4.54 -0.49
CA GLU A 108 -8.50 -5.04 0.89
C GLU A 108 -9.62 -6.03 1.19
N THR A 109 -10.80 -5.88 0.56
CA THR A 109 -11.91 -6.83 0.79
C THR A 109 -11.59 -8.27 0.39
N HIS A 110 -10.66 -8.47 -0.56
CA HIS A 110 -10.20 -9.80 -0.95
C HIS A 110 -9.27 -10.44 0.09
N LEU A 111 -8.70 -9.65 1.04
CA LEU A 111 -7.83 -10.16 2.10
C LEU A 111 -8.60 -10.77 3.27
N GLY A 112 -9.91 -10.55 3.33
CA GLY A 112 -10.73 -10.99 4.44
C GLY A 112 -10.69 -10.06 5.64
N THR A 113 -11.25 -10.52 6.76
CA THR A 113 -11.43 -9.71 7.97
C THR A 113 -10.30 -9.86 8.99
N ALA A 114 -9.51 -10.92 8.90
CA ALA A 114 -8.48 -11.22 9.90
C ALA A 114 -7.35 -10.20 9.88
N TYR A 115 -6.76 -9.92 8.72
CA TYR A 115 -5.63 -8.98 8.61
C TYR A 115 -5.97 -7.54 8.96
N PRO A 116 -7.10 -6.97 8.50
CA PRO A 116 -7.51 -5.64 8.95
C PRO A 116 -7.70 -5.56 10.46
N ALA A 117 -8.22 -6.62 11.11
CA ALA A 117 -8.39 -6.65 12.56
C ALA A 117 -7.04 -6.68 13.29
N GLU A 118 -6.06 -7.46 12.82
CA GLU A 118 -4.71 -7.48 13.38
C GLU A 118 -3.99 -6.14 13.20
N ALA A 119 -4.02 -5.55 11.99
CA ALA A 119 -3.43 -4.25 11.72
C ALA A 119 -3.99 -3.17 12.63
N LYS A 120 -5.29 -3.19 12.88
CA LYS A 120 -5.96 -2.27 13.77
C LYS A 120 -5.53 -2.45 15.24
N GLN A 121 -5.47 -3.68 15.72
CA GLN A 121 -4.96 -3.94 17.07
C GLN A 121 -3.54 -3.41 17.23
N LEU A 122 -2.71 -3.59 16.23
CA LEU A 122 -1.35 -3.06 16.19
C LEU A 122 -1.33 -1.52 16.26
N ILE A 123 -2.12 -0.84 15.42
CA ILE A 123 -2.19 0.64 15.38
C ILE A 123 -2.56 1.24 16.74
N LEU A 124 -3.38 0.55 17.52
CA LEU A 124 -3.87 1.04 18.80
C LEU A 124 -2.92 0.77 19.96
N GLN A 125 -1.82 0.03 19.77
CA GLN A 125 -0.79 -0.17 20.78
C GLN A 125 0.05 1.10 21.00
N ASP A 126 0.91 1.05 22.02
CA ASP A 126 1.87 2.12 22.29
C ASP A 126 3.10 1.96 21.36
N HIS A 127 3.34 2.98 20.55
CA HIS A 127 4.47 3.06 19.61
C HIS A 127 5.31 4.34 19.85
N ALA A 128 5.33 4.84 21.11
CA ALA A 128 5.94 6.13 21.42
C ALA A 128 7.40 6.27 20.93
N VAL A 129 8.19 5.20 20.98
CA VAL A 129 9.60 5.21 20.54
C VAL A 129 9.69 5.33 19.04
N SER A 130 8.96 4.50 18.28
CA SER A 130 8.91 4.54 16.82
C SER A 130 8.29 5.85 16.32
N ASP A 131 7.27 6.33 17.01
CA ASP A 131 6.63 7.61 16.74
C ASP A 131 7.61 8.78 16.91
N ALA A 132 8.39 8.81 18.00
CA ALA A 132 9.39 9.85 18.23
C ALA A 132 10.52 9.82 17.19
N HIS A 133 10.97 8.63 16.80
CA HIS A 133 11.96 8.47 15.74
C HIS A 133 11.43 9.01 14.40
N LEU A 134 10.20 8.68 14.04
CA LEU A 134 9.54 9.15 12.83
C LEU A 134 9.36 10.68 12.83
N ASP A 135 8.96 11.26 13.98
CA ASP A 135 8.76 12.71 14.15
C ASP A 135 10.03 13.52 13.97
N ALA A 136 11.17 12.94 14.30
CA ALA A 136 12.48 13.59 14.09
C ALA A 136 12.86 13.69 12.60
N ILE A 137 12.28 12.86 11.73
CA ILE A 137 12.67 12.71 10.32
C ILE A 137 11.60 13.28 9.38
N ILE A 138 10.32 12.93 9.60
CA ILE A 138 9.22 13.37 8.72
C ILE A 138 8.85 14.81 9.03
N SER A 139 8.81 15.60 7.98
CA SER A 139 8.35 17.00 8.09
C SER A 139 6.84 17.07 8.30
N PRO A 140 6.36 18.00 9.14
CA PRO A 140 4.94 18.26 9.28
C PRO A 140 4.33 18.74 7.94
N THR A 141 3.06 18.43 7.72
CA THR A 141 2.25 18.88 6.58
C THR A 141 1.38 20.08 7.02
N LEU A 142 0.08 20.07 6.76
CA LEU A 142 -0.87 21.03 7.35
C LEU A 142 -1.07 20.81 8.85
N PHE A 143 -0.82 19.59 9.32
CA PHE A 143 -0.92 19.21 10.71
C PHE A 143 0.46 18.83 11.24
N SER A 144 0.67 18.99 12.55
CA SER A 144 1.81 18.36 13.19
C SER A 144 1.74 16.84 13.04
N VAL A 145 2.89 16.18 13.04
CA VAL A 145 2.94 14.70 12.91
C VAL A 145 2.12 14.03 14.02
N HIS A 146 2.20 14.56 15.25
CA HIS A 146 1.38 14.10 16.38
C HIS A 146 -0.13 14.25 16.11
N THR A 147 -0.58 15.40 15.56
CA THR A 147 -2.00 15.62 15.22
C THR A 147 -2.45 14.67 14.12
N SER A 148 -1.61 14.49 13.09
CA SER A 148 -1.89 13.54 12.00
C SER A 148 -2.12 12.13 12.53
N ARG A 149 -1.25 11.61 13.39
CA ARG A 149 -1.42 10.30 14.02
C ARG A 149 -2.66 10.21 14.89
N ARG A 150 -2.96 11.24 15.66
CA ARG A 150 -4.16 11.26 16.49
C ARG A 150 -5.43 11.18 15.65
N LEU A 151 -5.47 11.91 14.51
CA LEU A 151 -6.57 11.84 13.56
C LEU A 151 -6.65 10.47 12.91
N PHE A 152 -5.51 9.90 12.48
CA PHE A 152 -5.45 8.56 11.88
C PHE A 152 -5.98 7.49 12.84
N ARG A 153 -5.49 7.47 14.10
CA ARG A 153 -6.00 6.55 15.13
C ARG A 153 -7.50 6.77 15.41
N GLY A 154 -7.97 8.01 15.34
CA GLY A 154 -9.39 8.35 15.45
C GLY A 154 -10.22 7.78 14.31
N MET A 155 -9.74 7.89 13.07
CA MET A 155 -10.39 7.27 11.91
C MET A 155 -10.44 5.75 12.01
N VAL A 156 -9.34 5.11 12.40
CA VAL A 156 -9.29 3.66 12.63
C VAL A 156 -10.35 3.20 13.65
N ARG A 157 -10.57 3.97 14.73
CA ARG A 157 -11.65 3.70 15.70
C ARG A 157 -13.04 3.90 15.11
N LEU A 158 -13.22 4.91 14.23
CA LEU A 158 -14.52 5.15 13.59
C LEU A 158 -14.92 4.01 12.65
N THR A 159 -13.96 3.35 11.99
CA THR A 159 -14.26 2.18 11.14
C THR A 159 -14.85 0.99 11.91
N GLU A 160 -14.80 1.02 13.27
CA GLU A 160 -15.49 0.05 14.13
C GLU A 160 -16.99 0.28 14.26
N SER A 161 -17.47 1.48 13.94
CA SER A 161 -18.90 1.75 14.10
C SER A 161 -19.70 0.88 13.13
N GLN A 162 -20.76 0.26 13.62
CA GLN A 162 -21.66 -0.56 12.80
C GLN A 162 -22.19 0.22 11.61
N SER A 163 -22.47 1.52 11.80
CA SER A 163 -22.97 2.40 10.73
C SER A 163 -21.95 2.57 9.61
N TRP A 164 -20.66 2.68 9.93
CA TRP A 164 -19.60 2.78 8.91
C TRP A 164 -19.42 1.45 8.17
N GLN A 165 -19.38 0.34 8.89
CA GLN A 165 -19.26 -0.99 8.30
C GLN A 165 -20.44 -1.29 7.38
N TRP A 166 -21.66 -0.96 7.81
CA TRP A 166 -22.85 -1.10 6.99
C TRP A 166 -22.81 -0.22 5.73
N ALA A 167 -22.47 1.05 5.86
CA ALA A 167 -22.37 1.97 4.72
C ALA A 167 -21.28 1.52 3.73
N PHE A 168 -20.16 1.04 4.23
CA PHE A 168 -19.06 0.53 3.42
C PHE A 168 -19.47 -0.76 2.69
N GLN A 169 -20.09 -1.70 3.40
CA GLN A 169 -20.61 -2.94 2.81
C GLN A 169 -21.64 -2.65 1.73
N LEU A 170 -22.57 -1.74 1.96
CA LEU A 170 -23.56 -1.32 0.98
C LEU A 170 -22.92 -0.73 -0.28
N MET A 171 -21.84 0.05 -0.12
CA MET A 171 -21.07 0.60 -1.24
C MET A 171 -20.40 -0.51 -2.06
N LEU A 172 -19.86 -1.54 -1.41
CA LEU A 172 -19.24 -2.69 -2.07
C LEU A 172 -20.26 -3.54 -2.82
N GLU A 173 -21.38 -3.86 -2.18
CA GLU A 173 -22.45 -4.68 -2.76
C GLU A 173 -23.12 -4.01 -3.97
N ASN A 174 -23.23 -2.68 -3.96
CA ASN A 174 -23.79 -1.90 -5.06
C ASN A 174 -22.74 -1.44 -6.08
N SER A 175 -21.49 -1.92 -5.97
CA SER A 175 -20.48 -1.61 -6.96
C SER A 175 -20.80 -2.29 -8.29
N ARG A 176 -20.87 -1.48 -9.35
CA ARG A 176 -20.98 -1.96 -10.73
C ARG A 176 -19.66 -2.41 -11.33
N TRP A 177 -18.58 -2.23 -10.60
CA TRP A 177 -17.21 -2.54 -11.06
C TRP A 177 -16.77 -3.85 -10.44
N ASP A 178 -16.41 -4.78 -11.31
CA ASP A 178 -15.83 -6.04 -10.88
C ASP A 178 -14.32 -5.90 -10.58
N LEU A 179 -13.84 -6.70 -9.65
CA LEU A 179 -12.41 -6.87 -9.38
C LEU A 179 -12.16 -8.37 -9.20
N PRO A 180 -11.70 -9.07 -10.25
CA PRO A 180 -11.46 -10.51 -10.19
C PRO A 180 -10.35 -10.87 -9.19
N ASP A 181 -10.52 -11.97 -8.48
CA ASP A 181 -9.50 -12.51 -7.55
C ASP A 181 -8.15 -12.73 -8.24
N ALA A 182 -8.16 -13.16 -9.52
CA ALA A 182 -6.95 -13.34 -10.30
C ALA A 182 -6.15 -12.04 -10.49
N ASP A 183 -6.84 -10.90 -10.65
CA ASP A 183 -6.18 -9.59 -10.77
C ASP A 183 -5.57 -9.16 -9.43
N VAL A 184 -6.30 -9.37 -8.33
CA VAL A 184 -5.79 -9.12 -6.98
C VAL A 184 -4.56 -9.98 -6.73
N GLU A 185 -4.63 -11.28 -7.03
CA GLU A 185 -3.53 -12.21 -6.83
C GLU A 185 -2.27 -11.82 -7.63
N ARG A 186 -2.44 -11.41 -8.90
CA ARG A 186 -1.31 -10.96 -9.73
C ARG A 186 -0.62 -9.73 -9.13
N HIS A 187 -1.39 -8.72 -8.71
CA HIS A 187 -0.83 -7.50 -8.10
C HIS A 187 -0.16 -7.80 -6.77
N MET A 188 -0.76 -8.67 -5.95
CA MET A 188 -0.15 -9.12 -4.69
C MET A 188 1.16 -9.89 -4.92
N ALA A 189 1.22 -10.73 -5.95
CA ALA A 189 2.43 -11.48 -6.28
C ALA A 189 3.58 -10.53 -6.60
N VAL A 190 3.35 -9.53 -7.47
CA VAL A 190 4.36 -8.55 -7.84
C VAL A 190 4.72 -7.64 -6.65
N ALA A 191 3.74 -7.20 -5.86
CA ALA A 191 4.00 -6.42 -4.66
C ALA A 191 4.87 -7.20 -3.65
N PHE A 192 4.59 -8.49 -3.48
CA PHE A 192 5.38 -9.35 -2.60
C PHE A 192 6.83 -9.52 -3.09
N GLU A 193 7.04 -9.76 -4.39
CA GLU A 193 8.38 -9.82 -4.99
C GLU A 193 9.14 -8.52 -4.69
N TYR A 194 8.52 -7.36 -4.97
CA TYR A 194 9.14 -6.06 -4.75
C TYR A 194 9.46 -5.78 -3.28
N VAL A 195 8.60 -6.21 -2.35
CA VAL A 195 8.87 -6.14 -0.91
C VAL A 195 10.10 -6.99 -0.54
N MET A 196 10.14 -8.25 -0.99
CA MET A 196 11.24 -9.15 -0.67
C MET A 196 12.56 -8.67 -1.27
N GLU A 197 12.55 -8.20 -2.53
CA GLU A 197 13.72 -7.59 -3.17
C GLU A 197 14.18 -6.33 -2.43
N ALA A 198 13.27 -5.40 -2.12
CA ALA A 198 13.62 -4.14 -1.47
C ALA A 198 14.18 -4.32 -0.05
N LEU A 199 13.80 -5.40 0.63
CA LEU A 199 14.35 -5.78 1.93
C LEU A 199 15.74 -6.40 1.81
N GLY A 200 16.00 -7.13 0.72
CA GLY A 200 17.27 -7.83 0.51
C GLY A 200 18.32 -7.00 -0.23
N ASP A 201 17.89 -6.07 -1.07
CA ASP A 201 18.76 -5.31 -1.97
C ASP A 201 18.38 -3.83 -2.00
N ARG A 202 19.36 -2.95 -1.81
CA ARG A 202 19.19 -1.49 -1.92
C ARG A 202 18.98 -1.01 -3.36
N ASP A 203 19.38 -1.80 -4.35
CA ASP A 203 19.24 -1.48 -5.78
C ASP A 203 18.04 -2.17 -6.44
N ALA A 204 17.14 -2.72 -5.62
CA ALA A 204 15.93 -3.41 -6.06
C ALA A 204 15.14 -2.62 -7.13
N ALA A 205 14.54 -3.33 -8.06
CA ALA A 205 13.78 -2.74 -9.18
C ALA A 205 12.63 -1.84 -8.71
N ALA A 206 12.00 -2.18 -7.59
CA ALA A 206 10.94 -1.38 -6.96
C ALA A 206 11.39 0.07 -6.67
N ARG A 207 12.67 0.30 -6.33
CA ARG A 207 13.20 1.62 -5.97
C ARG A 207 13.30 2.60 -7.15
N ARG A 208 13.09 2.13 -8.38
CA ARG A 208 13.01 2.97 -9.59
C ARG A 208 11.62 3.56 -9.80
N LEU A 209 10.62 3.08 -9.08
CA LEU A 209 9.25 3.56 -9.12
C LEU A 209 9.00 4.60 -8.04
N ASP A 210 8.08 5.53 -8.29
CA ASP A 210 7.59 6.46 -7.27
C ASP A 210 6.55 5.76 -6.39
N PRO A 211 6.80 5.51 -5.09
CA PRO A 211 5.83 4.87 -4.22
C PRO A 211 4.52 5.67 -4.09
N ALA A 212 4.58 7.00 -4.23
CA ALA A 212 3.38 7.85 -4.23
C ALA A 212 2.63 7.83 -5.57
N GLY A 213 3.22 7.30 -6.64
CA GLY A 213 2.62 7.18 -7.96
C GLY A 213 2.18 8.49 -8.60
N HIS A 214 2.80 9.63 -8.24
CA HIS A 214 2.34 10.96 -8.67
C HIS A 214 2.14 11.06 -10.18
N GLN A 215 3.12 10.61 -10.96
CA GLN A 215 3.05 10.68 -12.42
C GLN A 215 2.01 9.72 -12.99
N ALA A 216 1.96 8.49 -12.51
CA ALA A 216 1.02 7.47 -12.97
C ALA A 216 -0.43 7.89 -12.69
N LEU A 217 -0.71 8.35 -11.46
CA LEU A 217 -2.03 8.82 -11.06
C LEU A 217 -2.47 10.07 -11.83
N LEU A 218 -1.56 11.01 -12.09
CA LEU A 218 -1.85 12.20 -12.93
C LEU A 218 -2.14 11.80 -14.36
N LEU A 219 -1.36 10.88 -14.94
CA LEU A 219 -1.56 10.38 -16.28
C LEU A 219 -2.91 9.68 -16.40
N ALA A 220 -3.23 8.76 -15.51
CA ALA A 220 -4.51 8.06 -15.50
C ALA A 220 -5.71 9.01 -15.46
N LYS A 221 -5.64 10.06 -14.63
CA LYS A 221 -6.68 11.09 -14.55
C LYS A 221 -6.81 11.91 -15.84
N ARG A 222 -5.70 12.18 -16.55
CA ARG A 222 -5.72 12.87 -17.85
C ARG A 222 -6.33 11.98 -18.92
N MET A 223 -5.89 10.74 -19.02
CA MET A 223 -6.40 9.77 -20.00
C MET A 223 -7.89 9.55 -19.83
N ARG A 224 -8.35 9.37 -18.59
CA ARG A 224 -9.79 9.23 -18.31
C ARG A 224 -10.59 10.46 -18.73
N ARG A 225 -10.11 11.66 -18.44
CA ARG A 225 -10.79 12.90 -18.87
C ARG A 225 -10.85 13.01 -20.38
N GLN A 226 -9.77 12.65 -21.07
CA GLN A 226 -9.71 12.67 -22.51
C GLN A 226 -10.69 11.66 -23.11
N ALA A 227 -10.72 10.42 -22.62
CA ALA A 227 -11.68 9.40 -23.07
C ALA A 227 -13.13 9.84 -22.91
N LEU A 228 -13.46 10.49 -21.78
CA LEU A 228 -14.81 11.04 -21.57
C LEU A 228 -15.14 12.18 -22.56
N HIS A 229 -14.18 13.06 -22.83
CA HIS A 229 -14.36 14.16 -23.78
C HIS A 229 -14.56 13.68 -25.22
N GLU A 230 -13.86 12.61 -25.61
CA GLU A 230 -13.94 11.98 -26.95
C GLU A 230 -15.17 11.06 -27.10
N GLY A 231 -15.98 10.90 -26.05
CA GLY A 231 -17.12 9.97 -26.06
C GLY A 231 -16.71 8.49 -25.88
N ALA A 232 -15.40 8.20 -25.80
CA ALA A 232 -14.88 6.84 -25.65
C ALA A 232 -15.01 6.30 -24.21
N GLY A 233 -15.57 7.07 -23.30
CA GLY A 233 -15.79 6.67 -21.91
C GLY A 233 -16.69 5.45 -21.72
N HIS A 234 -17.43 5.05 -22.76
CA HIS A 234 -18.29 3.88 -22.79
C HIS A 234 -17.78 2.74 -23.68
N GLU A 235 -16.51 2.81 -24.14
CA GLU A 235 -15.84 1.79 -24.95
C GLU A 235 -14.92 0.94 -24.06
N PRO A 236 -15.39 -0.14 -23.41
CA PRO A 236 -14.60 -0.91 -22.42
C PRO A 236 -13.30 -1.45 -22.99
N GLU A 237 -13.35 -2.01 -24.20
CA GLU A 237 -12.18 -2.61 -24.86
C GLU A 237 -11.07 -1.58 -25.13
N ARG A 238 -11.45 -0.37 -25.56
CA ARG A 238 -10.49 0.72 -25.79
C ARG A 238 -9.88 1.21 -24.47
N LEU A 239 -10.69 1.33 -23.43
CA LEU A 239 -10.21 1.70 -22.10
C LEU A 239 -9.27 0.64 -21.53
N GLU A 240 -9.59 -0.64 -21.72
CA GLU A 240 -8.75 -1.74 -21.27
C GLU A 240 -7.41 -1.78 -22.00
N ALA A 241 -7.41 -1.71 -23.33
CA ALA A 241 -6.18 -1.63 -24.11
C ALA A 241 -5.30 -0.43 -23.70
N THR A 242 -5.92 0.73 -23.48
CA THR A 242 -5.23 1.92 -23.01
C THR A 242 -4.66 1.74 -21.61
N ALA A 243 -5.42 1.18 -20.70
CA ALA A 243 -4.98 0.93 -19.32
C ALA A 243 -3.83 -0.09 -19.29
N GLU A 244 -3.92 -1.16 -20.08
CA GLU A 244 -2.86 -2.18 -20.17
C GLU A 244 -1.58 -1.62 -20.78
N GLN A 245 -1.68 -0.81 -21.82
CA GLN A 245 -0.53 -0.18 -22.47
C GLN A 245 0.27 0.71 -21.52
N HIS A 246 -0.39 1.45 -20.63
CA HIS A 246 0.25 2.46 -19.77
C HIS A 246 0.49 2.01 -18.34
N PHE A 247 -0.32 1.08 -17.84
CA PHE A 247 -0.32 0.62 -16.44
C PHE A 247 -0.36 -0.90 -16.34
N GLY A 248 0.00 -1.60 -17.44
CA GLY A 248 0.12 -3.06 -17.43
C GLY A 248 1.12 -3.50 -16.37
N LEU A 249 0.72 -4.49 -15.58
CA LEU A 249 1.55 -5.00 -14.50
C LEU A 249 2.80 -5.69 -15.09
N PRO A 250 4.02 -5.35 -14.64
CA PRO A 250 5.21 -6.05 -15.09
C PRO A 250 5.13 -7.54 -14.74
N THR A 251 5.78 -8.37 -15.54
CA THR A 251 5.84 -9.83 -15.33
C THR A 251 7.23 -10.22 -14.83
N PRO A 252 7.58 -9.92 -13.57
CA PRO A 252 8.88 -10.33 -13.02
C PRO A 252 8.93 -11.84 -12.85
N ALA A 253 10.13 -12.39 -12.72
CA ALA A 253 10.30 -13.74 -12.24
C ALA A 253 9.78 -13.82 -10.79
N LEU A 254 8.73 -14.63 -10.54
CA LEU A 254 8.18 -14.80 -9.20
C LEU A 254 9.06 -15.81 -8.43
N ALA A 255 10.12 -15.31 -7.79
CA ALA A 255 11.04 -16.11 -7.00
C ALA A 255 10.46 -16.43 -5.62
N TYR A 256 10.01 -15.40 -4.91
CA TYR A 256 9.53 -15.48 -3.54
C TYR A 256 8.07 -15.90 -3.43
N TRP A 257 7.21 -15.45 -4.34
CA TRP A 257 5.78 -15.72 -4.32
C TRP A 257 5.42 -17.19 -4.45
N LYS A 258 6.22 -17.98 -5.18
CA LYS A 258 5.99 -19.43 -5.37
C LYS A 258 5.91 -20.19 -4.05
N GLU A 259 6.80 -19.89 -3.11
CA GLU A 259 6.80 -20.55 -1.80
C GLU A 259 5.67 -20.03 -0.88
N SER A 260 5.18 -18.83 -1.15
CA SER A 260 4.08 -18.23 -0.40
C SER A 260 2.71 -18.82 -0.73
N GLN A 261 2.59 -19.62 -1.78
CA GLN A 261 1.29 -20.14 -2.27
C GLN A 261 0.49 -20.90 -1.23
N ALA A 262 1.14 -21.67 -0.37
CA ALA A 262 0.47 -22.46 0.67
C ALA A 262 -0.16 -21.60 1.78
N GLN A 263 0.18 -20.32 1.86
CA GLN A 263 -0.18 -19.43 2.97
C GLN A 263 -1.14 -18.31 2.54
N ARG A 264 -1.87 -18.52 1.45
CA ARG A 264 -2.83 -17.54 0.92
C ARG A 264 -4.19 -17.73 1.57
N PRO A 265 -4.55 -16.94 2.58
CA PRO A 265 -5.77 -17.14 3.35
C PRO A 265 -7.05 -16.85 2.56
N TRP A 266 -6.96 -16.15 1.42
CA TRP A 266 -8.09 -15.88 0.54
C TRP A 266 -8.44 -17.06 -0.38
N ARG A 267 -7.59 -18.08 -0.51
CA ARG A 267 -7.89 -19.28 -1.31
C ARG A 267 -8.92 -20.18 -0.66
N ASP A 268 -9.03 -20.16 0.65
CA ASP A 268 -9.98 -21.02 1.38
C ASP A 268 -11.45 -20.54 1.28
N ARG A 269 -11.72 -19.46 0.55
CA ARG A 269 -13.06 -18.90 0.39
C ARG A 269 -13.88 -19.52 -0.74
N SER A 270 -13.31 -20.34 -1.59
CA SER A 270 -14.01 -20.98 -2.72
C SER A 270 -14.93 -22.13 -2.31
N GLY A 271 -15.26 -22.27 -1.04
CA GLY A 271 -16.07 -23.35 -0.46
C GLY A 271 -17.27 -22.91 0.37
N GLY A 272 -17.85 -21.74 0.04
CA GLY A 272 -19.07 -21.26 0.71
C GLY A 272 -20.13 -20.87 -0.31
#